data_058958b113bc0cf0b28cc499aa77dae6
#
_entry.id   058958b113bc0cf0b28cc499aa77dae6
#
_cell.length_a   1.000
_cell.length_b   1.000
_cell.length_c   1.000
_cell.angle_alpha   90.00
_cell.angle_beta   90.00
_cell.angle_gamma   90.00
#
_symmetry.space_group_name_H-M   'P 1'
#
loop_
_entity.id
_entity.type
_entity.pdbx_description
1 polymer ?
#
loop_
_entity_poly.entity_id
_entity_poly.type
_entity_poly.pdbx_seq_one_letter_code
_entity_poly.pdbx_strand_id
1 'polypeptide(L)' 'MQDEQVLVQGIADLVLVYPDHLELLDYKTDRRKTEQQLVQAYRGQLNLYAIAIGKRFAPKPVTYKGIYSFALGKLVEV' A
#
# COMPACT_ATOMS: atom_id res chain seq x y z
N MET A 1 -1.54 16.58 -15.40
CA MET A 1 -1.71 15.63 -14.28
C MET A 1 -0.37 15.10 -13.86
N GLN A 2 -0.07 15.21 -12.62
CA GLN A 2 1.24 14.90 -12.10
C GLN A 2 1.13 13.97 -10.90
N ASP A 3 1.82 12.83 -10.97
CA ASP A 3 1.91 11.93 -9.84
C ASP A 3 3.12 12.30 -9.00
N GLU A 4 2.98 12.18 -7.71
CA GLU A 4 4.11 12.30 -6.81
C GLU A 4 4.31 10.98 -6.09
N GLN A 5 5.55 10.57 -5.99
CA GLN A 5 5.90 9.40 -5.20
C GLN A 5 6.51 9.88 -3.89
N VAL A 6 5.87 9.51 -2.80
CA VAL A 6 6.30 9.91 -1.47
C VAL A 6 6.61 8.67 -0.65
N LEU A 7 7.84 8.58 -0.16
CA LEU A 7 8.23 7.52 0.75
C LEU A 7 7.91 7.98 2.17
N VAL A 8 7.01 7.26 2.83
CA VAL A 8 6.61 7.58 4.20
C VAL A 8 7.22 6.53 5.12
N GLN A 9 8.33 6.89 5.72
CA GLN A 9 9.08 5.98 6.55
C GLN A 9 8.29 5.56 7.79
N GLY A 10 8.28 4.26 8.06
CA GLY A 10 7.62 3.71 9.23
C GLY A 10 6.13 3.45 9.07
N ILE A 11 5.54 3.83 7.92
CA ILE A 11 4.12 3.58 7.66
C ILE A 11 3.96 2.64 6.47
N ALA A 12 4.45 3.06 5.31
CA ALA A 12 4.38 2.24 4.11
C ALA A 12 5.63 2.48 3.29
N ASP A 13 5.94 1.53 2.42
CA ASP A 13 7.15 1.65 1.59
C ASP A 13 6.98 2.71 0.52
N LEU A 14 5.77 2.86 -0.02
CA LEU A 14 5.53 3.81 -1.08
C LEU A 14 4.10 4.32 -1.03
N VAL A 15 3.96 5.63 -1.10
CA VAL A 15 2.64 6.28 -1.23
C VAL A 15 2.66 7.08 -2.51
N LEU A 16 1.69 6.81 -3.39
CA LEU A 16 1.51 7.57 -4.61
C LEU A 16 0.44 8.63 -4.37
N VAL A 17 0.81 9.87 -4.54
CA VAL A 17 -0.08 11.00 -4.27
C VAL A 17 -0.55 11.58 -5.60
N TYR A 18 -1.83 11.44 -5.86
CA TYR A 18 -2.49 11.99 -7.05
C TYR A 18 -3.28 13.24 -6.65
N PRO A 19 -3.72 14.03 -7.61
CA PRO A 19 -4.48 15.25 -7.27
C PRO A 19 -5.74 14.98 -6.46
N ASP A 20 -6.40 13.84 -6.66
CA ASP A 20 -7.70 13.54 -6.06
C ASP A 20 -7.73 12.28 -5.20
N HIS A 21 -6.63 11.53 -5.12
CA HIS A 21 -6.61 10.28 -4.35
C HIS A 21 -5.18 9.86 -4.02
N LEU A 22 -5.09 8.80 -3.24
CA LEU A 22 -3.83 8.21 -2.81
C LEU A 22 -3.83 6.72 -3.13
N GLU A 23 -2.65 6.19 -3.41
CA GLU A 23 -2.43 4.75 -3.53
C GLU A 23 -1.29 4.35 -2.62
N LEU A 24 -1.39 3.18 -2.04
CA LEU A 24 -0.50 2.71 -0.99
C LEU A 24 0.10 1.37 -1.40
N LEU A 25 1.42 1.28 -1.39
CA LEU A 25 2.13 0.06 -1.72
C LEU A 25 3.08 -0.32 -0.61
N ASP A 26 3.19 -1.62 -0.38
CA ASP A 26 4.12 -2.16 0.58
C ASP A 26 4.85 -3.33 -0.08
N TYR A 27 6.16 -3.45 0.14
CA TYR A 27 6.96 -4.51 -0.45
C TYR A 27 7.14 -5.62 0.57
N LYS A 28 6.89 -6.85 0.13
CA LYS A 28 7.05 -8.02 1.01
C LYS A 28 7.92 -9.07 0.34
N THR A 29 8.76 -9.68 1.14
CA THR A 29 9.66 -10.72 0.68
C THR A 29 9.26 -12.11 1.16
N ASP A 30 8.07 -12.24 1.75
CA ASP A 30 7.57 -13.52 2.25
C ASP A 30 7.61 -14.56 1.16
N ARG A 31 8.14 -15.73 1.49
CA ARG A 31 8.16 -16.86 0.59
C ARG A 31 7.09 -17.85 1.05
N ARG A 32 6.66 -18.72 0.15
CA ARG A 32 5.71 -19.79 0.46
C ARG A 32 4.33 -19.30 0.89
N LYS A 33 3.95 -18.09 0.46
CA LYS A 33 2.61 -17.57 0.68
C LYS A 33 1.92 -17.38 -0.67
N THR A 34 0.67 -17.82 -0.73
CA THR A 34 -0.19 -17.52 -1.87
C THR A 34 -0.65 -16.07 -1.79
N GLU A 35 -1.25 -15.57 -2.88
CA GLU A 35 -1.83 -14.24 -2.86
C GLU A 35 -2.84 -14.08 -1.73
N GLN A 36 -3.70 -15.08 -1.56
CA GLN A 36 -4.72 -15.05 -0.51
C GLN A 36 -4.11 -15.01 0.87
N GLN A 37 -3.04 -15.77 1.09
CA GLN A 37 -2.35 -15.77 2.38
C GLN A 37 -1.69 -14.42 2.66
N LEU A 38 -1.13 -13.77 1.64
CA LEU A 38 -0.57 -12.43 1.78
C LEU A 38 -1.64 -11.43 2.17
N VAL A 39 -2.80 -11.49 1.50
CA VAL A 39 -3.91 -10.60 1.81
C VAL A 39 -4.35 -10.80 3.26
N GLN A 40 -4.52 -12.04 3.68
CA GLN A 40 -4.94 -12.34 5.05
C GLN A 40 -3.92 -11.87 6.08
N ALA A 41 -2.63 -12.05 5.78
CA ALA A 41 -1.57 -11.72 6.73
C ALA A 41 -1.43 -10.19 6.91
N TYR A 42 -1.64 -9.42 5.86
CA TYR A 42 -1.26 -8.01 5.86
C TYR A 42 -2.41 -7.02 5.68
N ARG A 43 -3.63 -7.50 5.46
CA ARG A 43 -4.78 -6.61 5.27
C ARG A 43 -4.95 -5.63 6.44
N GLY A 44 -4.87 -6.14 7.67
CA GLY A 44 -5.02 -5.29 8.85
C GLY A 44 -3.96 -4.21 8.91
N GLN A 45 -2.70 -4.58 8.63
CA GLN A 45 -1.59 -3.65 8.63
C GLN A 45 -1.79 -2.55 7.59
N LEU A 46 -2.18 -2.94 6.38
CA LEU A 46 -2.39 -1.97 5.31
C LEU A 46 -3.60 -1.08 5.55
N ASN A 47 -4.63 -1.60 6.20
CA ASN A 47 -5.77 -0.78 6.60
C ASN A 47 -5.36 0.28 7.62
N LEU A 48 -4.52 -0.07 8.58
CA LEU A 48 -3.98 0.90 9.54
C LEU A 48 -3.12 1.94 8.85
N TYR A 49 -2.29 1.51 7.90
CA TYR A 49 -1.48 2.43 7.11
C TYR A 49 -2.35 3.39 6.32
N ALA A 50 -3.43 2.89 5.73
CA ALA A 50 -4.35 3.71 4.96
C ALA A 50 -5.01 4.78 5.84
N ILE A 51 -5.36 4.44 7.07
CA ILE A 51 -5.92 5.41 8.00
C ILE A 51 -4.90 6.52 8.30
N ALA A 52 -3.67 6.13 8.62
CA ALA A 52 -2.63 7.10 8.96
C ALA A 52 -2.30 8.01 7.78
N ILE A 53 -2.18 7.42 6.58
CA ILE A 53 -1.88 8.17 5.36
C ILE A 53 -3.05 9.07 4.99
N GLY A 54 -4.27 8.57 5.13
CA GLY A 54 -5.46 9.36 4.84
C GLY A 54 -5.56 10.61 5.71
N LYS A 55 -5.18 10.50 6.97
CA LYS A 55 -5.15 11.66 7.86
C LYS A 55 -4.09 12.66 7.44
N ARG A 56 -2.92 12.18 7.04
CA ARG A 56 -1.81 13.03 6.66
C ARG A 56 -2.09 13.83 5.40
N PHE A 57 -2.79 13.22 4.46
CA PHE A 57 -3.06 13.84 3.15
C PHE A 57 -4.53 14.22 2.96
N ALA A 58 -5.29 14.34 4.07
CA ALA A 58 -6.70 14.67 3.97
C ALA A 58 -6.90 15.94 3.13
N PRO A 59 -8.00 16.02 2.36
CA PRO A 59 -9.13 15.09 2.33
C PRO A 59 -9.03 14.00 1.28
N LYS A 60 -7.85 13.73 0.71
CA LYS A 60 -7.69 12.74 -0.35
C LYS A 60 -7.96 11.34 0.17
N PRO A 61 -8.82 10.55 -0.50
CA PRO A 61 -9.05 9.17 -0.07
C PRO A 61 -7.95 8.23 -0.56
N VAL A 62 -7.74 7.15 0.19
CA VAL A 62 -6.88 6.05 -0.25
C VAL A 62 -7.77 5.09 -1.05
N THR A 63 -7.52 4.99 -2.35
CA THR A 63 -8.36 4.21 -3.25
C THR A 63 -7.75 2.86 -3.63
N TYR A 64 -6.47 2.66 -3.35
CA TYR A 64 -5.80 1.41 -3.66
C TYR A 64 -4.79 1.09 -2.58
N LYS A 65 -4.77 -0.17 -2.16
CA LYS A 65 -3.78 -0.71 -1.24
C LYS A 65 -3.25 -1.99 -1.85
N GLY A 66 -1.95 -2.11 -1.99
CA GLY A 66 -1.35 -3.26 -2.61
C GLY A 66 -0.06 -3.69 -1.95
N ILE A 67 0.28 -4.95 -2.14
CA ILE A 67 1.54 -5.54 -1.75
C ILE A 67 2.26 -5.97 -3.02
N TYR A 68 3.50 -5.54 -3.19
CA TYR A 68 4.33 -6.15 -4.21
C TYR A 68 5.09 -7.30 -3.58
N SER A 69 4.79 -8.50 -4.03
CA SER A 69 5.45 -9.71 -3.56
C SER A 69 6.64 -10.02 -4.45
N PHE A 70 7.84 -9.95 -3.88
CA PHE A 70 9.04 -10.32 -4.63
C PHE A 70 9.07 -11.81 -4.91
N ALA A 71 8.54 -12.63 -4.00
CA ALA A 71 8.51 -14.07 -4.20
C ALA A 71 7.58 -14.48 -5.33
N LEU A 72 6.43 -13.81 -5.45
CA LEU A 72 5.47 -14.10 -6.53
C LEU A 72 5.76 -13.29 -7.79
N GLY A 73 6.55 -12.24 -7.67
CA GLY A 73 6.88 -11.36 -8.79
C GLY A 73 5.67 -10.59 -9.30
N LYS A 74 4.75 -10.23 -8.41
CA LYS A 74 3.53 -9.56 -8.83
C LYS A 74 2.96 -8.67 -7.74
N LEU A 75 2.08 -7.78 -8.16
CA LEU A 75 1.35 -6.88 -7.29
C LEU A 75 0.04 -7.56 -6.88
N VAL A 76 -0.24 -7.53 -5.59
CA VAL A 76 -1.44 -8.15 -5.02
C VAL A 76 -2.26 -7.06 -4.33
N GLU A 77 -3.47 -6.84 -4.80
CA GLU A 77 -4.37 -5.86 -4.18
C GLU A 77 -4.92 -6.41 -2.87
N VAL A 78 -5.02 -5.55 -1.88
CA VAL A 78 -5.43 -5.95 -0.54
C VAL A 78 -6.77 -5.34 -0.13
#